data_e50fef4f6cc13267250fdf7754c7d164
#
_entry.id   e50fef4f6cc13267250fdf7754c7d164
#
_cell.length_a   1.000
_cell.length_b   1.000
_cell.length_c   1.000
_cell.angle_alpha   90.00
_cell.angle_beta   90.00
_cell.angle_gamma   90.00
#
_symmetry.space_group_name_H-M   'P 1'
#
loop_
_entity.id
_entity.type
_entity.pdbx_description
1 polymer ?
#
loop_
_entity_poly.entity_id
_entity_poly.type
_entity_poly.pdbx_seq_one_letter_code
_entity_poly.pdbx_strand_id
1 'polypeptide(L)'
;MAVSDSNYFGSFQIPTPKGVYQAAGDTNVNLNYAYRAENMRTERGLLATAHGTSRAFPSLGVPLETLTRFYRRNRPDDPDVYVASGGGCIYTYTMGSEGWVERGSGYLSSRWSCVTYEAVEDGETVDILIMSNADDGMVVIFGSDLRAEKKTLTIGDDYAEVKFAVLSRHAERIWGTGDRAHPDNIFYSRPYDPFDWTGETETPELGGGMIQQPTWDGDAFISLNPFGGYLLAVKPHTVFEIRGTDPSSFTIQEAYGTDGPVQGDTICVDRLGMYYLSQVGLGLYDGSTLQLLSRDSLYETMRMRMEGKQENAAACVCDHVYYLALCVKESENDVLVENNVVIEFDTERGTFMIRKGIRVKDFYALGGKVYFTQADSPYEILRYNDPKSGSYMGEPMHSLWETPWMDLGKAYVKRDFVLRFTADADMQDTPVEITIITDRREKKKTILLQPGRKDYRVKIQNGGLRVKLRMESSAKASGWRIYGGVQVEYSLDEV
;
A
#
# COMPACT_ATOMS: atom_id res chain seq x y z
N MET A 1 17.73 -32.97 57.18
CA MET A 1 16.45 -32.54 56.56
C MET A 1 16.78 -32.17 55.14
N ALA A 2 16.39 -33.02 54.20
CA ALA A 2 16.55 -32.72 52.78
C ALA A 2 15.44 -31.75 52.37
N VAL A 3 15.79 -30.53 52.03
CA VAL A 3 14.88 -29.59 51.39
C VAL A 3 14.61 -30.15 50.01
N SER A 4 13.42 -30.62 49.76
CA SER A 4 12.99 -30.97 48.40
C SER A 4 12.85 -29.67 47.62
N ASP A 5 13.83 -29.35 46.79
CA ASP A 5 13.71 -28.36 45.75
C ASP A 5 12.62 -28.77 44.77
N SER A 6 11.38 -28.45 45.08
CA SER A 6 10.31 -28.51 44.11
C SER A 6 10.45 -27.36 43.14
N ASN A 7 11.34 -27.53 42.13
CA ASN A 7 11.43 -26.62 40.99
C ASN A 7 10.08 -26.68 40.28
N TYR A 8 9.26 -25.66 40.48
CA TYR A 8 8.05 -25.45 39.66
C TYR A 8 8.47 -25.05 38.29
N PHE A 9 8.12 -25.89 37.29
CA PHE A 9 8.31 -25.58 35.90
C PHE A 9 6.98 -25.10 35.29
N GLY A 10 7.09 -24.07 34.42
CA GLY A 10 5.99 -23.64 33.59
C GLY A 10 6.34 -23.84 32.11
N SER A 11 5.33 -24.05 31.29
CA SER A 11 5.46 -24.02 29.86
C SER A 11 4.26 -23.34 29.21
N PHE A 12 4.49 -22.71 28.07
CA PHE A 12 3.43 -22.13 27.25
C PHE A 12 3.84 -22.08 25.79
N GLN A 13 2.86 -21.93 24.90
CA GLN A 13 3.05 -21.83 23.47
C GLN A 13 2.84 -20.40 23.00
N ILE A 14 3.83 -19.81 22.32
CA ILE A 14 3.68 -18.58 21.56
C ILE A 14 3.30 -19.00 20.13
N PRO A 15 2.08 -18.72 19.66
CA PRO A 15 1.70 -19.05 18.28
C PRO A 15 2.44 -18.16 17.29
N THR A 16 2.47 -18.56 16.02
CA THR A 16 2.85 -17.64 14.93
C THR A 16 1.85 -16.49 14.87
N PRO A 17 2.31 -15.23 14.82
CA PRO A 17 1.41 -14.09 14.83
C PRO A 17 0.58 -14.04 13.55
N LYS A 18 -0.65 -13.52 13.65
CA LYS A 18 -1.52 -13.22 12.50
C LYS A 18 -1.14 -11.91 11.81
N GLY A 19 -0.52 -11.00 12.54
CA GLY A 19 -0.14 -9.66 12.12
C GLY A 19 0.42 -8.86 13.29
N VAL A 20 0.57 -7.55 13.10
CA VAL A 20 0.99 -6.59 14.12
C VAL A 20 -0.22 -6.02 14.86
N TYR A 21 -0.09 -5.85 16.18
CA TYR A 21 -1.06 -5.16 17.02
C TYR A 21 -0.33 -4.38 18.13
N GLN A 22 -0.41 -3.05 18.07
CA GLN A 22 0.33 -2.10 18.92
C GLN A 22 -0.61 -1.29 19.81
N ALA A 23 -1.54 -1.94 20.52
CA ALA A 23 -2.47 -1.22 21.39
C ALA A 23 -1.74 -0.36 22.44
N ALA A 24 -2.34 0.76 22.78
CA ALA A 24 -1.86 1.61 23.87
C ALA A 24 -1.93 0.85 25.21
N GLY A 25 -0.80 0.44 25.71
CA GLY A 25 -0.69 -0.31 26.96
C GLY A 25 -0.38 -1.79 26.75
N ASP A 26 0.83 -2.13 27.06
CA ASP A 26 1.51 -3.41 26.81
C ASP A 26 0.84 -4.70 27.39
N THR A 27 -0.19 -4.57 28.21
CA THR A 27 -0.54 -5.63 29.17
C THR A 27 -1.71 -6.54 28.78
N ASN A 28 -2.41 -6.25 27.67
CA ASN A 28 -3.59 -7.03 27.26
C ASN A 28 -3.62 -7.41 25.78
N VAL A 29 -2.46 -7.42 25.11
CA VAL A 29 -2.40 -7.78 23.70
C VAL A 29 -2.49 -9.30 23.57
N ASN A 30 -3.36 -9.75 22.68
CA ASN A 30 -3.50 -11.16 22.35
C ASN A 30 -2.21 -11.71 21.72
N LEU A 31 -1.67 -12.80 22.27
CA LEU A 31 -0.45 -13.47 21.76
C LEU A 31 -0.55 -13.98 20.31
N ASN A 32 -1.75 -14.00 19.72
CA ASN A 32 -1.92 -14.26 18.29
C ASN A 32 -1.43 -13.10 17.39
N TYR A 33 -0.95 -11.99 17.99
CA TYR A 33 -0.38 -10.86 17.27
C TYR A 33 1.02 -10.56 17.77
N ALA A 34 1.85 -10.05 16.88
CA ALA A 34 3.16 -9.50 17.23
C ALA A 34 2.99 -8.05 17.73
N TYR A 35 3.80 -7.65 18.72
CA TYR A 35 3.96 -6.25 19.06
C TYR A 35 4.75 -5.52 17.96
N ARG A 36 5.81 -6.19 17.44
CA ARG A 36 6.56 -5.76 16.26
C ARG A 36 6.78 -6.94 15.33
N ALA A 37 6.50 -6.76 14.07
CA ALA A 37 6.91 -7.66 13.00
C ALA A 37 7.35 -6.79 11.82
N GLU A 38 8.66 -6.63 11.68
CA GLU A 38 9.28 -5.79 10.67
C GLU A 38 9.94 -6.67 9.61
N ASN A 39 9.62 -6.44 8.35
CA ASN A 39 10.11 -7.23 7.23
C ASN A 39 9.81 -8.75 7.38
N MET A 40 8.65 -9.05 7.96
CA MET A 40 8.14 -10.40 8.12
C MET A 40 6.83 -10.57 7.33
N ARG A 41 6.47 -11.81 7.05
CA ARG A 41 5.19 -12.22 6.46
C ARG A 41 4.62 -13.44 7.20
N THR A 42 3.30 -13.57 7.19
CA THR A 42 2.62 -14.68 7.84
C THR A 42 1.76 -15.45 6.83
N GLU A 43 1.87 -16.78 6.83
CA GLU A 43 1.09 -17.66 5.99
C GLU A 43 0.74 -18.95 6.75
N ARG A 44 -0.54 -19.26 6.93
CA ARG A 44 -1.03 -20.57 7.42
C ARG A 44 -0.20 -21.20 8.55
N GLY A 45 0.08 -20.45 9.61
CA GLY A 45 0.89 -20.93 10.74
C GLY A 45 2.40 -20.85 10.52
N LEU A 46 2.85 -20.21 9.48
CA LEU A 46 4.24 -19.91 9.16
C LEU A 46 4.51 -18.42 9.43
N LEU A 47 5.58 -18.10 10.14
CA LEU A 47 6.18 -16.77 10.18
C LEU A 47 7.49 -16.82 9.40
N ALA A 48 7.64 -15.96 8.40
CA ALA A 48 8.81 -15.94 7.54
C ALA A 48 9.31 -14.52 7.29
N THR A 49 10.59 -14.39 6.98
CA THR A 49 11.13 -13.16 6.41
C THR A 49 10.36 -12.85 5.12
N ALA A 50 10.05 -11.59 4.95
CA ALA A 50 9.37 -11.12 3.76
C ALA A 50 10.24 -11.21 2.51
N HIS A 51 9.63 -11.15 1.34
CA HIS A 51 10.36 -11.08 0.08
C HIS A 51 11.03 -9.71 -0.11
N GLY A 52 12.13 -9.69 -0.81
CA GLY A 52 12.88 -8.48 -1.12
C GLY A 52 12.35 -7.74 -2.35
N THR A 53 13.23 -6.95 -2.95
CA THR A 53 12.96 -6.14 -4.14
C THR A 53 13.92 -6.48 -5.26
N SER A 54 13.52 -6.22 -6.50
CA SER A 54 14.37 -6.41 -7.68
C SER A 54 14.07 -5.35 -8.75
N ARG A 55 14.98 -5.13 -9.69
CA ARG A 55 14.69 -4.29 -10.87
C ARG A 55 13.64 -4.95 -11.74
N ALA A 56 12.67 -4.16 -12.18
CA ALA A 56 11.54 -4.67 -12.97
C ALA A 56 11.60 -4.26 -14.44
N PHE A 57 12.09 -3.05 -14.71
CA PHE A 57 12.13 -2.44 -16.03
C PHE A 57 13.51 -1.84 -16.29
N PRO A 58 13.86 -1.56 -17.57
CA PRO A 58 14.98 -0.69 -17.89
C PRO A 58 14.82 0.67 -17.19
N SER A 59 15.94 1.29 -16.79
CA SER A 59 15.91 2.64 -16.21
C SER A 59 15.30 3.64 -17.20
N LEU A 60 14.43 4.53 -16.70
CA LEU A 60 13.84 5.58 -17.52
C LEU A 60 14.83 6.72 -17.81
N GLY A 61 15.87 6.88 -16.99
CA GLY A 61 16.86 7.95 -17.11
C GLY A 61 16.41 9.31 -16.57
N VAL A 62 15.13 9.47 -16.26
CA VAL A 62 14.52 10.65 -15.64
C VAL A 62 13.65 10.21 -14.47
N PRO A 63 13.38 11.09 -13.48
CA PRO A 63 12.46 10.75 -12.39
C PRO A 63 11.08 10.32 -12.91
N LEU A 64 10.64 9.13 -12.52
CA LEU A 64 9.32 8.62 -12.84
C LEU A 64 8.26 9.31 -11.97
N GLU A 65 7.15 9.72 -12.56
CA GLU A 65 6.01 10.32 -11.88
C GLU A 65 4.68 9.63 -12.19
N THR A 66 4.59 8.91 -13.31
CA THR A 66 3.44 8.08 -13.65
C THR A 66 3.91 6.79 -14.28
N LEU A 67 3.29 5.67 -13.90
CA LEU A 67 3.46 4.39 -14.56
C LEU A 67 2.12 3.67 -14.62
N THR A 68 1.71 3.25 -15.80
CA THR A 68 0.48 2.48 -16.01
C THR A 68 0.70 1.38 -17.04
N ARG A 69 -0.15 0.35 -16.99
CA ARG A 69 -0.21 -0.67 -18.03
C ARG A 69 -1.32 -0.30 -19.01
N PHE A 70 -0.97 -0.19 -20.28
CA PHE A 70 -1.95 0.00 -21.35
C PHE A 70 -2.46 -1.36 -21.83
N TYR A 71 -3.62 -1.77 -21.35
CA TYR A 71 -4.26 -3.00 -21.76
C TYR A 71 -4.99 -2.80 -23.09
N ARG A 72 -4.53 -3.51 -24.14
CA ARG A 72 -5.09 -3.47 -25.49
C ARG A 72 -5.98 -4.69 -25.72
N ARG A 73 -7.30 -4.53 -25.55
CA ARG A 73 -8.29 -5.61 -25.69
C ARG A 73 -8.35 -6.15 -27.10
N ASN A 74 -8.20 -5.26 -28.10
CA ASN A 74 -8.26 -5.61 -29.50
C ASN A 74 -6.98 -6.29 -30.03
N ARG A 75 -5.94 -6.40 -29.15
CA ARG A 75 -4.65 -7.02 -29.46
C ARG A 75 -4.18 -7.93 -28.31
N PRO A 76 -4.96 -8.95 -27.93
CA PRO A 76 -4.69 -9.76 -26.74
C PRO A 76 -3.40 -10.58 -26.86
N ASP A 77 -2.94 -10.91 -28.07
CA ASP A 77 -1.73 -11.71 -28.32
C ASP A 77 -0.47 -10.84 -28.40
N ASP A 78 -0.60 -9.52 -28.49
CA ASP A 78 0.53 -8.61 -28.50
C ASP A 78 1.18 -8.52 -27.10
N PRO A 79 2.50 -8.29 -27.01
CA PRO A 79 3.17 -8.08 -25.72
C PRO A 79 2.57 -6.92 -24.94
N ASP A 80 2.59 -7.04 -23.59
CA ASP A 80 2.16 -5.98 -22.69
C ASP A 80 2.88 -4.65 -22.97
N VAL A 81 2.11 -3.58 -22.99
CA VAL A 81 2.62 -2.21 -23.11
C VAL A 81 2.48 -1.50 -21.78
N TYR A 82 3.57 -0.87 -21.37
CA TYR A 82 3.60 0.02 -20.20
C TYR A 82 3.83 1.44 -20.67
N VAL A 83 3.16 2.39 -20.03
CA VAL A 83 3.29 3.82 -20.30
C VAL A 83 3.84 4.47 -19.04
N ALA A 84 4.90 5.23 -19.19
CA ALA A 84 5.56 5.97 -18.13
C ALA A 84 5.65 7.45 -18.50
N SER A 85 5.70 8.33 -17.51
CA SER A 85 6.07 9.70 -17.73
C SER A 85 7.04 10.23 -16.68
N GLY A 86 7.91 11.15 -17.13
CA GLY A 86 8.93 11.78 -16.33
C GLY A 86 9.64 12.88 -17.13
N GLY A 87 10.10 13.93 -16.44
CA GLY A 87 10.84 15.01 -17.08
C GLY A 87 10.10 15.75 -18.19
N GLY A 88 8.76 15.82 -18.14
CA GLY A 88 7.94 16.46 -19.18
C GLY A 88 7.78 15.62 -20.46
N CYS A 89 8.05 14.31 -20.38
CA CYS A 89 7.93 13.39 -21.52
C CYS A 89 7.03 12.20 -21.17
N ILE A 90 6.45 11.60 -22.20
CA ILE A 90 5.68 10.36 -22.14
C ILE A 90 6.45 9.27 -22.91
N TYR A 91 6.58 8.11 -22.31
CA TYR A 91 7.31 6.97 -22.84
C TYR A 91 6.43 5.73 -22.89
N THR A 92 6.71 4.83 -23.84
CA THR A 92 6.13 3.48 -23.87
C THR A 92 7.23 2.44 -23.79
N TYR A 93 6.95 1.34 -23.10
CA TYR A 93 7.79 0.15 -23.07
C TYR A 93 6.94 -1.06 -23.45
N THR A 94 7.33 -1.77 -24.48
CA THR A 94 6.71 -3.03 -24.87
C THR A 94 7.50 -4.17 -24.23
N MET A 95 6.82 -5.09 -23.55
CA MET A 95 7.50 -6.19 -22.87
C MET A 95 8.41 -6.97 -23.81
N GLY A 96 9.69 -7.08 -23.44
CA GLY A 96 10.72 -7.72 -24.26
C GLY A 96 11.49 -6.79 -25.21
N SER A 97 11.14 -5.50 -25.28
CA SER A 97 11.96 -4.51 -26.02
C SER A 97 13.23 -4.13 -25.25
N GLU A 98 14.19 -3.49 -25.93
CA GLU A 98 15.46 -3.09 -25.33
C GLU A 98 15.32 -1.93 -24.33
N GLY A 99 14.30 -1.05 -24.47
CA GLY A 99 14.13 0.12 -23.62
C GLY A 99 12.84 0.89 -23.85
N TRP A 100 12.76 2.03 -23.20
CA TRP A 100 11.66 2.97 -23.31
C TRP A 100 11.75 3.76 -24.63
N VAL A 101 10.60 4.00 -25.25
CA VAL A 101 10.47 4.80 -26.48
C VAL A 101 9.68 6.06 -26.15
N GLU A 102 10.26 7.23 -26.39
CA GLU A 102 9.55 8.52 -26.24
C GLU A 102 8.42 8.64 -27.26
N ARG A 103 7.24 9.06 -26.80
CA ARG A 103 6.03 9.25 -27.60
C ARG A 103 5.55 10.69 -27.65
N GLY A 104 5.96 11.50 -26.69
CA GLY A 104 5.65 12.92 -26.63
C GLY A 104 6.49 13.62 -25.59
N SER A 105 6.74 14.91 -25.79
CA SER A 105 7.56 15.74 -24.90
C SER A 105 7.07 17.17 -24.85
N GLY A 106 7.64 17.97 -23.92
CA GLY A 106 7.28 19.38 -23.74
C GLY A 106 6.06 19.60 -22.86
N TYR A 107 5.69 18.61 -22.04
CA TYR A 107 4.61 18.73 -21.06
C TYR A 107 5.10 19.46 -19.82
N LEU A 108 4.18 20.22 -19.19
CA LEU A 108 4.45 20.98 -17.96
C LEU A 108 4.49 20.09 -16.73
N SER A 109 3.67 19.03 -16.72
CA SER A 109 3.60 18.04 -15.65
C SER A 109 3.90 16.64 -16.20
N SER A 110 4.45 15.78 -15.33
CA SER A 110 4.66 14.37 -15.61
C SER A 110 3.76 13.46 -14.77
N ARG A 111 2.94 14.02 -13.88
CA ARG A 111 1.94 13.27 -13.11
C ARG A 111 0.61 13.28 -13.87
N TRP A 112 0.15 12.10 -14.26
CA TRP A 112 -1.03 11.91 -15.09
C TRP A 112 -2.02 10.97 -14.43
N SER A 113 -3.30 11.32 -14.52
CA SER A 113 -4.40 10.38 -14.31
C SER A 113 -4.67 9.62 -15.61
N CYS A 114 -4.78 8.30 -15.54
CA CYS A 114 -4.81 7.44 -16.72
C CYS A 114 -6.05 6.55 -16.72
N VAL A 115 -6.76 6.49 -17.85
CA VAL A 115 -7.93 5.63 -18.06
C VAL A 115 -7.86 4.95 -19.42
N THR A 116 -8.03 3.64 -19.47
CA THR A 116 -8.18 2.91 -20.74
C THR A 116 -9.63 2.99 -21.22
N TYR A 117 -9.81 3.31 -22.50
CA TYR A 117 -11.09 3.40 -23.16
C TYR A 117 -11.03 2.86 -24.59
N GLU A 118 -12.10 2.98 -25.34
CA GLU A 118 -12.20 2.63 -26.76
C GLU A 118 -12.62 3.86 -27.55
N ALA A 119 -12.06 4.03 -28.74
CA ALA A 119 -12.44 5.08 -29.68
C ALA A 119 -12.60 4.50 -31.09
N VAL A 120 -13.28 5.24 -31.96
CA VAL A 120 -13.37 4.88 -33.38
C VAL A 120 -12.31 5.67 -34.16
N GLU A 121 -11.44 4.96 -34.86
CA GLU A 121 -10.41 5.49 -35.75
C GLU A 121 -10.57 4.84 -37.14
N ASP A 122 -10.74 5.65 -38.17
CA ASP A 122 -10.93 5.18 -39.56
C ASP A 122 -12.04 4.14 -39.73
N GLY A 123 -13.07 4.21 -38.88
CA GLY A 123 -14.20 3.28 -38.87
C GLY A 123 -13.98 1.98 -38.11
N GLU A 124 -12.82 1.80 -37.49
CA GLU A 124 -12.50 0.67 -36.62
C GLU A 124 -12.44 1.08 -35.16
N THR A 125 -12.85 0.17 -34.25
CA THR A 125 -12.72 0.37 -32.80
C THR A 125 -11.28 0.08 -32.39
N VAL A 126 -10.62 1.06 -31.79
CA VAL A 126 -9.25 0.95 -31.26
C VAL A 126 -9.22 1.22 -29.76
N ASP A 127 -8.40 0.47 -29.05
CA ASP A 127 -8.10 0.78 -27.65
C ASP A 127 -7.29 2.08 -27.56
N ILE A 128 -7.63 2.92 -26.59
CA ILE A 128 -6.90 4.16 -26.28
C ILE A 128 -6.61 4.22 -24.79
N LEU A 129 -5.46 4.82 -24.46
CA LEU A 129 -5.14 5.26 -23.12
C LEU A 129 -5.30 6.78 -23.07
N ILE A 130 -6.26 7.23 -22.27
CA ILE A 130 -6.50 8.65 -22.02
C ILE A 130 -5.68 9.03 -20.77
N MET A 131 -4.86 10.04 -20.91
CA MET A 131 -4.05 10.63 -19.84
C MET A 131 -4.45 12.09 -19.67
N SER A 132 -4.60 12.58 -18.46
CA SER A 132 -4.91 13.99 -18.19
C SER A 132 -4.21 14.50 -16.93
N ASN A 133 -3.86 15.77 -16.95
CA ASN A 133 -3.41 16.53 -15.79
C ASN A 133 -3.92 17.98 -15.86
N ALA A 134 -3.87 18.68 -14.71
CA ALA A 134 -4.41 20.05 -14.59
C ALA A 134 -3.55 21.12 -15.32
N ASP A 135 -2.37 20.79 -15.81
CA ASP A 135 -1.46 21.73 -16.48
C ASP A 135 -1.54 21.63 -18.01
N ASP A 136 -1.54 20.41 -18.53
CA ASP A 136 -1.45 20.15 -19.97
C ASP A 136 -2.79 19.80 -20.60
N GLY A 137 -3.75 19.34 -19.81
CA GLY A 137 -5.04 18.81 -20.25
C GLY A 137 -4.93 17.36 -20.71
N MET A 138 -5.64 16.98 -21.76
CA MET A 138 -5.80 15.60 -22.19
C MET A 138 -4.82 15.21 -23.30
N VAL A 139 -4.18 14.04 -23.13
CA VAL A 139 -3.35 13.36 -24.12
C VAL A 139 -3.85 11.94 -24.30
N VAL A 140 -3.87 11.44 -25.52
CA VAL A 140 -4.32 10.09 -25.85
C VAL A 140 -3.20 9.31 -26.50
N ILE A 141 -3.00 8.07 -26.05
CA ILE A 141 -2.12 7.10 -26.70
C ILE A 141 -2.99 6.05 -27.39
N PHE A 142 -2.79 5.90 -28.70
CA PHE A 142 -3.55 4.95 -29.51
C PHE A 142 -2.95 3.55 -29.46
N GLY A 143 -3.79 2.54 -29.29
CA GLY A 143 -3.34 1.13 -29.23
C GLY A 143 -2.86 0.58 -30.57
N SER A 144 -3.19 1.23 -31.69
CA SER A 144 -2.80 0.84 -33.05
C SER A 144 -1.29 0.96 -33.29
N ASP A 145 -0.67 2.08 -32.91
CA ASP A 145 0.74 2.42 -33.22
C ASP A 145 1.49 3.06 -32.04
N LEU A 146 0.83 3.25 -30.91
CA LEU A 146 1.36 3.87 -29.69
C LEU A 146 1.75 5.35 -29.85
N ARG A 147 1.18 6.06 -30.85
CA ARG A 147 1.38 7.50 -30.95
C ARG A 147 0.63 8.23 -29.85
N ALA A 148 1.18 9.33 -29.38
CA ALA A 148 0.57 10.23 -28.42
C ALA A 148 0.03 11.49 -29.13
N GLU A 149 -1.22 11.85 -28.86
CA GLU A 149 -1.85 13.05 -29.41
C GLU A 149 -2.52 13.86 -28.28
N LYS A 150 -2.31 15.18 -28.31
CA LYS A 150 -3.08 16.10 -27.45
C LYS A 150 -4.51 16.23 -28.00
N LYS A 151 -5.51 16.08 -27.13
CA LYS A 151 -6.93 16.22 -27.48
C LYS A 151 -7.53 17.45 -26.83
N THR A 152 -8.29 18.21 -27.62
CA THR A 152 -9.13 19.30 -27.12
C THR A 152 -10.52 18.72 -26.84
N LEU A 153 -11.10 19.05 -25.70
CA LEU A 153 -12.42 18.60 -25.31
C LEU A 153 -13.48 19.56 -25.83
N THR A 154 -14.63 19.03 -26.20
CA THR A 154 -15.82 19.82 -26.48
C THR A 154 -16.76 19.76 -25.27
N ILE A 155 -16.81 20.85 -24.47
CA ILE A 155 -17.58 20.85 -23.20
C ILE A 155 -18.72 21.88 -23.24
N GLY A 156 -18.64 22.85 -24.11
CA GLY A 156 -19.56 24.00 -24.17
C GLY A 156 -18.82 25.31 -23.92
N ASP A 157 -19.45 26.42 -24.29
CA ASP A 157 -18.80 27.74 -24.34
C ASP A 157 -18.26 28.25 -22.99
N ASP A 158 -18.91 27.88 -21.89
CA ASP A 158 -18.51 28.30 -20.54
C ASP A 158 -17.31 27.55 -19.97
N TYR A 159 -16.87 26.46 -20.60
CA TYR A 159 -15.85 25.52 -20.10
C TYR A 159 -14.78 25.18 -21.14
N ALA A 160 -14.46 26.12 -22.03
CA ALA A 160 -13.60 25.86 -23.20
C ALA A 160 -12.15 25.42 -22.87
N GLU A 161 -11.65 25.69 -21.66
CA GLU A 161 -10.26 25.40 -21.25
C GLU A 161 -10.15 24.47 -20.03
N VAL A 162 -11.17 23.66 -19.77
CA VAL A 162 -11.15 22.74 -18.61
C VAL A 162 -10.05 21.69 -18.77
N LYS A 163 -9.30 21.47 -17.67
CA LYS A 163 -8.20 20.48 -17.60
C LYS A 163 -8.37 19.63 -16.35
N PHE A 164 -8.56 18.34 -16.52
CA PHE A 164 -8.82 17.43 -15.41
C PHE A 164 -7.53 16.93 -14.78
N ALA A 165 -7.38 17.11 -13.46
CA ALA A 165 -6.32 16.47 -12.69
C ALA A 165 -6.59 14.97 -12.48
N VAL A 166 -7.87 14.58 -12.43
CA VAL A 166 -8.32 13.21 -12.15
C VAL A 166 -9.32 12.78 -13.20
N LEU A 167 -9.11 11.58 -13.74
CA LEU A 167 -10.05 10.88 -14.63
C LEU A 167 -10.51 9.58 -14.01
N SER A 168 -11.73 9.18 -14.36
CA SER A 168 -12.29 7.87 -14.02
C SER A 168 -13.22 7.37 -15.13
N ARG A 169 -13.43 6.06 -15.21
CA ARG A 169 -14.44 5.46 -16.09
C ARG A 169 -15.58 4.89 -15.25
N HIS A 170 -16.80 5.37 -15.51
CA HIS A 170 -18.00 4.85 -14.86
C HIS A 170 -19.20 5.00 -15.78
N ALA A 171 -20.13 4.00 -15.81
CA ALA A 171 -21.37 4.03 -16.59
C ALA A 171 -21.13 4.39 -18.07
N GLU A 172 -20.16 3.72 -18.73
CA GLU A 172 -19.75 3.94 -20.13
C GLU A 172 -19.34 5.38 -20.48
N ARG A 173 -18.96 6.17 -19.47
CA ARG A 173 -18.52 7.56 -19.60
C ARG A 173 -17.14 7.73 -19.00
N ILE A 174 -16.44 8.75 -19.47
CA ILE A 174 -15.29 9.30 -18.77
C ILE A 174 -15.78 10.40 -17.84
N TRP A 175 -15.30 10.35 -16.61
CA TRP A 175 -15.54 11.34 -15.59
C TRP A 175 -14.24 12.08 -15.30
N GLY A 176 -14.32 13.41 -15.12
CA GLY A 176 -13.16 14.25 -14.88
C GLY A 176 -13.42 15.28 -13.80
N THR A 177 -12.42 15.57 -12.99
CA THR A 177 -12.46 16.61 -11.94
C THR A 177 -11.08 17.19 -11.65
N GLY A 178 -10.99 18.09 -10.67
CA GLY A 178 -9.74 18.73 -10.27
C GLY A 178 -9.27 19.81 -11.23
N ASP A 179 -10.19 20.38 -12.02
CA ASP A 179 -9.92 21.62 -12.75
C ASP A 179 -9.75 22.79 -11.78
N ARG A 180 -8.67 23.55 -11.96
CA ARG A 180 -8.31 24.64 -11.03
C ARG A 180 -9.32 25.80 -11.03
N ALA A 181 -9.98 26.03 -12.16
CA ALA A 181 -11.00 27.11 -12.28
C ALA A 181 -12.36 26.67 -11.70
N HIS A 182 -12.61 25.35 -11.66
CA HIS A 182 -13.89 24.77 -11.25
C HIS A 182 -13.67 23.64 -10.23
N PRO A 183 -13.14 23.92 -9.03
CA PRO A 183 -12.71 22.90 -8.07
C PRO A 183 -13.86 22.03 -7.53
N ASP A 184 -15.10 22.57 -7.56
CA ASP A 184 -16.32 21.92 -7.08
C ASP A 184 -17.06 21.12 -8.15
N ASN A 185 -16.53 21.08 -9.40
CA ASN A 185 -17.22 20.46 -10.51
C ASN A 185 -16.68 19.06 -10.79
N ILE A 186 -17.59 18.14 -11.08
CA ILE A 186 -17.33 16.83 -11.61
C ILE A 186 -18.00 16.77 -12.99
N PHE A 187 -17.21 16.62 -14.02
CA PHE A 187 -17.67 16.55 -15.40
C PHE A 187 -17.81 15.10 -15.86
N TYR A 188 -18.69 14.85 -16.81
CA TYR A 188 -18.86 13.54 -17.44
C TYR A 188 -19.09 13.67 -18.95
N SER A 189 -18.45 12.77 -19.73
CA SER A 189 -18.58 12.72 -21.18
C SER A 189 -19.93 12.14 -21.61
N ARG A 190 -20.25 12.22 -22.89
CA ARG A 190 -21.28 11.39 -23.51
C ARG A 190 -20.90 9.90 -23.38
N PRO A 191 -21.87 8.99 -23.32
CA PRO A 191 -21.58 7.56 -23.33
C PRO A 191 -20.94 7.19 -24.66
N TYR A 192 -19.92 6.33 -24.64
CA TYR A 192 -19.15 5.85 -25.82
C TYR A 192 -18.37 6.92 -26.58
N ASP A 193 -18.42 8.20 -26.19
CA ASP A 193 -17.59 9.28 -26.74
C ASP A 193 -16.82 9.99 -25.63
N PRO A 194 -15.53 9.67 -25.44
CA PRO A 194 -14.73 10.22 -24.34
C PRO A 194 -14.30 11.67 -24.57
N PHE A 195 -14.56 12.26 -25.75
CA PHE A 195 -14.10 13.60 -26.11
C PHE A 195 -15.24 14.62 -26.23
N ASP A 196 -16.48 14.18 -26.32
CA ASP A 196 -17.67 15.02 -26.29
C ASP A 196 -18.30 15.04 -24.91
N TRP A 197 -18.33 16.23 -24.30
CA TRP A 197 -18.84 16.48 -22.94
C TRP A 197 -20.04 17.43 -22.98
N THR A 198 -20.61 17.66 -24.16
CA THR A 198 -21.76 18.56 -24.34
C THR A 198 -23.07 17.90 -23.89
N GLY A 199 -23.94 18.73 -23.34
CA GLY A 199 -25.32 18.32 -23.03
C GLY A 199 -26.11 17.98 -24.29
N GLU A 200 -27.18 17.21 -24.11
CA GLU A 200 -28.12 16.85 -25.18
C GLU A 200 -29.53 17.24 -24.73
N THR A 201 -30.31 17.87 -25.62
CA THR A 201 -31.65 18.36 -25.28
C THR A 201 -32.76 17.42 -25.68
N GLU A 202 -32.59 16.65 -26.77
CA GLU A 202 -33.61 15.74 -27.26
C GLU A 202 -33.59 14.40 -26.51
N THR A 203 -32.37 13.93 -26.15
CA THR A 203 -32.12 12.70 -25.42
C THR A 203 -31.16 12.99 -24.27
N PRO A 204 -31.59 13.65 -23.17
CA PRO A 204 -30.73 14.09 -22.10
C PRO A 204 -29.90 12.99 -21.46
N GLU A 205 -30.38 11.75 -21.47
CA GLU A 205 -29.66 10.56 -20.99
C GLU A 205 -28.39 10.24 -21.78
N LEU A 206 -28.29 10.71 -23.04
CA LEU A 206 -27.09 10.54 -23.88
C LEU A 206 -26.14 11.76 -23.82
N GLY A 207 -26.52 12.84 -23.17
CA GLY A 207 -25.68 14.03 -23.04
C GLY A 207 -24.50 13.87 -22.09
N GLY A 208 -23.44 14.65 -22.33
CA GLY A 208 -22.44 14.98 -21.34
C GLY A 208 -22.93 16.07 -20.40
N GLY A 209 -22.09 16.45 -19.43
CA GLY A 209 -22.45 17.53 -18.50
C GLY A 209 -21.59 17.59 -17.27
N MET A 210 -22.12 18.22 -16.21
CA MET A 210 -21.43 18.32 -14.95
C MET A 210 -22.37 18.22 -13.75
N ILE A 211 -21.80 17.86 -12.60
CA ILE A 211 -22.40 17.95 -11.27
C ILE A 211 -21.56 18.94 -10.46
N GLN A 212 -22.18 19.93 -9.85
CA GLN A 212 -21.50 20.86 -8.97
C GLN A 212 -21.80 20.48 -7.51
N GLN A 213 -20.76 20.31 -6.71
CA GLN A 213 -20.87 19.97 -5.29
C GLN A 213 -19.94 20.84 -4.44
N PRO A 214 -20.34 22.08 -4.12
CA PRO A 214 -19.56 22.94 -3.25
C PRO A 214 -19.58 22.41 -1.81
N THR A 215 -18.46 22.58 -1.11
CA THR A 215 -18.32 22.35 0.32
C THR A 215 -18.02 23.68 1.03
N TRP A 216 -18.31 23.76 2.33
CA TRP A 216 -18.14 24.99 3.11
C TRP A 216 -16.66 25.43 3.23
N ASP A 217 -15.70 24.49 3.11
CA ASP A 217 -14.26 24.69 3.16
C ASP A 217 -13.66 25.11 1.80
N GLY A 218 -14.40 24.93 0.70
CA GLY A 218 -13.94 25.24 -0.66
C GLY A 218 -12.91 24.28 -1.22
N ASP A 219 -12.76 23.10 -0.62
CA ASP A 219 -11.80 22.08 -1.06
C ASP A 219 -12.15 21.54 -2.45
N ALA A 220 -11.11 21.33 -3.27
CA ALA A 220 -11.23 20.70 -4.58
C ALA A 220 -11.37 19.17 -4.47
N PHE A 221 -12.00 18.58 -5.48
CA PHE A 221 -11.99 17.12 -5.62
C PHE A 221 -10.58 16.61 -5.90
N ILE A 222 -10.17 15.57 -5.18
CA ILE A 222 -8.82 14.94 -5.25
C ILE A 222 -8.83 13.54 -5.84
N SER A 223 -10.00 12.89 -5.95
CA SER A 223 -10.08 11.52 -6.50
C SER A 223 -11.48 11.17 -7.00
N LEU A 224 -11.54 10.29 -8.00
CA LEU A 224 -12.75 9.67 -8.54
C LEU A 224 -12.51 8.17 -8.67
N ASN A 225 -13.32 7.34 -7.99
CA ASN A 225 -13.10 5.90 -7.95
C ASN A 225 -14.41 5.12 -8.14
N PRO A 226 -14.52 4.22 -9.13
CA PRO A 226 -15.65 3.32 -9.22
C PRO A 226 -15.67 2.33 -8.05
N PHE A 227 -16.81 2.15 -7.41
CA PHE A 227 -17.00 1.20 -6.33
C PHE A 227 -18.46 0.68 -6.29
N GLY A 228 -18.63 -0.63 -6.29
CA GLY A 228 -19.93 -1.26 -6.07
C GLY A 228 -21.06 -0.84 -7.03
N GLY A 229 -20.73 -0.37 -8.24
CA GLY A 229 -21.71 0.08 -9.23
C GLY A 229 -22.08 1.57 -9.16
N TYR A 230 -21.38 2.36 -8.34
CA TYR A 230 -21.46 3.82 -8.28
C TYR A 230 -20.05 4.44 -8.28
N LEU A 231 -19.97 5.75 -8.39
CA LEU A 231 -18.69 6.49 -8.39
C LEU A 231 -18.51 7.20 -7.06
N LEU A 232 -17.36 7.00 -6.43
CA LEU A 232 -16.92 7.77 -5.27
C LEU A 232 -16.17 9.00 -5.75
N ALA A 233 -16.65 10.16 -5.38
CA ALA A 233 -15.97 11.43 -5.58
C ALA A 233 -15.46 11.95 -4.24
N VAL A 234 -14.17 12.25 -4.15
CA VAL A 234 -13.49 12.50 -2.88
C VAL A 234 -12.92 13.91 -2.86
N LYS A 235 -13.25 14.64 -1.81
CA LYS A 235 -12.55 15.86 -1.37
C LYS A 235 -11.75 15.58 -0.11
N PRO A 236 -10.79 16.41 0.29
CA PRO A 236 -10.20 16.31 1.62
C PRO A 236 -11.27 16.20 2.69
N HIS A 237 -11.16 15.22 3.56
CA HIS A 237 -12.08 14.92 4.66
C HIS A 237 -13.50 14.46 4.31
N THR A 238 -13.91 14.48 3.03
CA THR A 238 -15.29 14.21 2.62
C THR A 238 -15.34 13.24 1.45
N VAL A 239 -16.27 12.30 1.49
CA VAL A 239 -16.53 11.32 0.42
C VAL A 239 -17.96 11.48 -0.05
N PHE A 240 -18.17 11.54 -1.35
CA PHE A 240 -19.48 11.59 -1.98
C PHE A 240 -19.71 10.33 -2.83
N GLU A 241 -20.93 9.82 -2.81
CA GLU A 241 -21.41 8.77 -3.68
C GLU A 241 -22.22 9.37 -4.84
N ILE A 242 -21.82 9.09 -6.07
CA ILE A 242 -22.57 9.44 -7.25
C ILE A 242 -23.24 8.15 -7.76
N ARG A 243 -24.56 8.10 -7.69
CA ARG A 243 -25.39 6.98 -8.10
C ARG A 243 -26.20 7.33 -9.33
N GLY A 244 -26.59 6.32 -10.08
CA GLY A 244 -27.33 6.46 -11.34
C GLY A 244 -26.50 6.03 -12.54
N THR A 245 -27.12 5.90 -13.69
CA THR A 245 -26.49 5.43 -14.95
C THR A 245 -26.48 6.50 -16.05
N ASP A 246 -27.29 7.51 -15.91
CA ASP A 246 -27.50 8.58 -16.89
C ASP A 246 -27.79 9.94 -16.20
N PRO A 247 -27.65 11.05 -16.92
CA PRO A 247 -27.82 12.40 -16.36
C PRO A 247 -29.15 12.67 -15.66
N SER A 248 -30.23 11.99 -16.08
CA SER A 248 -31.55 12.16 -15.46
C SER A 248 -31.70 11.42 -14.13
N SER A 249 -30.85 10.43 -13.91
CA SER A 249 -30.83 9.56 -12.71
C SER A 249 -29.67 9.85 -11.75
N PHE A 250 -28.70 10.67 -12.14
CA PHE A 250 -27.56 10.97 -11.27
C PHE A 250 -27.97 11.68 -9.99
N THR A 251 -27.57 11.10 -8.89
CA THR A 251 -27.71 11.68 -7.55
C THR A 251 -26.36 11.70 -6.87
N ILE A 252 -26.10 12.74 -6.08
CA ILE A 252 -24.90 12.85 -5.26
C ILE A 252 -25.29 12.90 -3.79
N GLN A 253 -24.64 12.10 -2.98
CA GLN A 253 -24.90 12.02 -1.54
C GLN A 253 -23.57 11.92 -0.79
N GLU A 254 -23.45 12.63 0.32
CA GLU A 254 -22.30 12.52 1.22
C GLU A 254 -22.34 11.21 2.00
N ALA A 255 -21.20 10.50 2.04
CA ALA A 255 -21.04 9.30 2.84
C ALA A 255 -20.98 9.65 4.33
N TYR A 256 -21.62 8.83 5.15
CA TYR A 256 -21.65 9.06 6.59
C TYR A 256 -20.34 8.65 7.27
N GLY A 257 -19.83 9.53 8.14
CA GLY A 257 -18.67 9.27 8.98
C GLY A 257 -17.78 10.49 9.19
N THR A 258 -16.73 10.30 9.96
CA THR A 258 -15.67 11.27 10.24
C THR A 258 -14.33 10.71 9.79
N ASP A 259 -13.29 11.56 9.77
CA ASP A 259 -11.93 11.12 9.45
C ASP A 259 -11.77 10.64 7.98
N GLY A 260 -12.32 11.37 7.03
CA GLY A 260 -12.18 11.11 5.60
C GLY A 260 -10.73 11.26 5.09
N PRO A 261 -10.50 10.98 3.79
CA PRO A 261 -9.19 11.03 3.16
C PRO A 261 -8.53 12.41 3.23
N VAL A 262 -7.20 12.44 3.38
CA VAL A 262 -6.43 13.72 3.38
C VAL A 262 -5.51 13.86 2.17
N GLN A 263 -5.23 12.75 1.45
CA GLN A 263 -4.29 12.73 0.34
C GLN A 263 -4.76 11.78 -0.78
N GLY A 264 -4.87 12.32 -2.00
CA GLY A 264 -5.38 11.59 -3.17
C GLY A 264 -4.56 10.35 -3.53
N ASP A 265 -3.24 10.45 -3.47
CA ASP A 265 -2.30 9.36 -3.81
C ASP A 265 -2.35 8.16 -2.83
N THR A 266 -3.11 8.31 -1.74
CA THR A 266 -3.34 7.22 -0.78
C THR A 266 -4.67 6.52 -0.97
N ILE A 267 -5.55 7.03 -1.84
CA ILE A 267 -6.88 6.48 -2.07
C ILE A 267 -6.80 5.31 -3.03
N CYS A 268 -7.18 4.13 -2.56
CA CYS A 268 -7.22 2.92 -3.36
C CYS A 268 -8.53 2.17 -3.11
N VAL A 269 -9.07 1.58 -4.16
CA VAL A 269 -10.33 0.84 -4.11
C VAL A 269 -10.11 -0.62 -4.49
N ASP A 270 -10.64 -1.53 -3.68
CA ASP A 270 -10.81 -2.93 -4.04
C ASP A 270 -12.30 -3.35 -3.90
N ARG A 271 -12.57 -4.64 -3.99
CA ARG A 271 -13.95 -5.18 -3.87
C ARG A 271 -14.57 -4.99 -2.47
N LEU A 272 -13.76 -4.80 -1.42
CA LEU A 272 -14.20 -4.71 -0.03
C LEU A 272 -14.42 -3.26 0.42
N GLY A 273 -13.77 -2.30 -0.23
CA GLY A 273 -13.92 -0.90 0.12
C GLY A 273 -12.89 0.03 -0.51
N MET A 274 -12.95 1.29 -0.11
CA MET A 274 -11.96 2.31 -0.41
C MET A 274 -11.09 2.53 0.82
N TYR A 275 -9.80 2.27 0.67
CA TYR A 275 -8.77 2.49 1.69
C TYR A 275 -8.08 3.81 1.45
N TYR A 276 -7.69 4.49 2.54
CA TYR A 276 -7.09 5.82 2.46
C TYR A 276 -6.32 6.19 3.72
N LEU A 277 -5.46 7.19 3.62
CA LEU A 277 -4.87 7.86 4.77
C LEU A 277 -5.80 8.98 5.22
N SER A 278 -6.20 8.97 6.49
CA SER A 278 -6.90 10.08 7.15
C SER A 278 -5.96 10.89 8.03
N GLN A 279 -6.49 12.00 8.59
CA GLN A 279 -5.75 12.82 9.57
C GLN A 279 -5.24 12.00 10.76
N VAL A 280 -5.93 10.96 11.17
CA VAL A 280 -5.63 10.19 12.39
C VAL A 280 -5.06 8.79 12.13
N GLY A 281 -5.16 8.29 10.92
CA GLY A 281 -4.63 6.97 10.59
C GLY A 281 -5.17 6.39 9.29
N LEU A 282 -5.09 5.06 9.16
CA LEU A 282 -5.59 4.34 8.00
C LEU A 282 -7.10 4.14 8.12
N GLY A 283 -7.84 4.63 7.13
CA GLY A 283 -9.29 4.57 7.03
C GLY A 283 -9.79 3.59 5.98
N LEU A 284 -11.05 3.23 6.11
CA LEU A 284 -11.83 2.41 5.19
C LEU A 284 -13.21 3.03 5.01
N TYR A 285 -13.65 3.16 3.76
CA TYR A 285 -15.06 3.29 3.42
C TYR A 285 -15.56 1.93 2.92
N ASP A 286 -16.54 1.33 3.61
CA ASP A 286 -17.03 -0.03 3.36
C ASP A 286 -18.27 -0.11 2.45
N GLY A 287 -18.67 1.02 1.87
CA GLY A 287 -19.90 1.17 1.10
C GLY A 287 -21.08 1.73 1.91
N SER A 288 -20.88 2.03 3.18
CA SER A 288 -21.88 2.63 4.07
C SER A 288 -21.30 3.71 4.98
N THR A 289 -20.15 3.47 5.58
CA THR A 289 -19.54 4.36 6.58
C THR A 289 -18.04 4.46 6.43
N LEU A 290 -17.49 5.61 6.87
CA LEU A 290 -16.06 5.79 7.06
C LEU A 290 -15.64 5.24 8.42
N GLN A 291 -14.63 4.36 8.43
CA GLN A 291 -14.13 3.67 9.62
C GLN A 291 -12.61 3.85 9.76
N LEU A 292 -12.11 3.94 10.97
CA LEU A 292 -10.67 3.98 11.24
C LEU A 292 -10.16 2.58 11.62
N LEU A 293 -9.35 1.98 10.75
CA LEU A 293 -8.80 0.62 10.92
C LEU A 293 -7.61 0.55 11.87
N SER A 294 -6.78 1.60 11.89
CA SER A 294 -5.49 1.57 12.59
C SER A 294 -5.52 2.08 14.03
N ARG A 295 -6.68 2.50 14.56
CA ARG A 295 -6.80 3.16 15.87
C ARG A 295 -6.06 2.42 16.98
N ASP A 296 -6.31 1.13 17.12
CA ASP A 296 -5.73 0.32 18.20
C ASP A 296 -4.58 -0.57 17.67
N SER A 297 -4.66 -1.03 16.43
CA SER A 297 -3.72 -2.01 15.89
C SER A 297 -2.35 -1.44 15.53
N LEU A 298 -2.26 -0.17 15.13
CA LEU A 298 -1.01 0.50 14.77
C LEU A 298 -0.76 1.78 15.58
N TYR A 299 -1.23 1.82 16.82
CA TYR A 299 -1.17 3.01 17.68
C TYR A 299 0.24 3.63 17.73
N GLU A 300 1.29 2.86 18.01
CA GLU A 300 2.65 3.37 18.10
C GLU A 300 3.16 3.90 16.75
N THR A 301 2.93 3.18 15.67
CA THR A 301 3.34 3.60 14.31
C THR A 301 2.63 4.89 13.91
N MET A 302 1.31 5.01 14.17
CA MET A 302 0.54 6.20 13.81
C MET A 302 0.89 7.41 14.69
N ARG A 303 1.18 7.19 15.98
CA ARG A 303 1.66 8.25 16.89
C ARG A 303 2.99 8.83 16.46
N MET A 304 3.89 8.02 15.91
CA MET A 304 5.21 8.44 15.44
C MET A 304 5.21 8.94 13.99
N ARG A 305 4.06 8.94 13.31
CA ARG A 305 3.92 9.51 11.96
C ARG A 305 4.28 10.99 11.97
N MET A 306 5.00 11.44 10.96
CA MET A 306 5.34 12.86 10.83
C MET A 306 4.15 13.65 10.31
N GLU A 307 3.61 14.51 11.15
CA GLU A 307 2.62 15.51 10.74
C GLU A 307 3.23 16.47 9.71
N GLY A 308 2.44 16.89 8.74
CA GLY A 308 2.90 17.76 7.64
C GLY A 308 3.74 17.05 6.58
N LYS A 309 3.80 15.71 6.58
CA LYS A 309 4.42 14.87 5.54
C LYS A 309 3.42 13.91 4.88
N GLN A 310 2.12 14.09 5.10
CA GLN A 310 1.08 13.29 4.46
C GLN A 310 1.08 13.45 2.93
N GLU A 311 1.52 14.59 2.43
CA GLU A 311 1.70 14.87 1.00
C GLU A 311 2.69 13.92 0.30
N ASN A 312 3.63 13.34 1.04
CA ASN A 312 4.59 12.38 0.51
C ASN A 312 4.06 10.94 0.57
N ALA A 313 2.94 10.71 1.26
CA ALA A 313 2.37 9.38 1.38
C ALA A 313 1.91 8.86 0.02
N ALA A 314 2.21 7.60 -0.25
CA ALA A 314 1.82 6.92 -1.48
C ALA A 314 1.24 5.55 -1.15
N ALA A 315 0.24 5.13 -1.93
CA ALA A 315 -0.36 3.83 -1.73
C ALA A 315 -0.74 3.13 -3.03
N CYS A 316 -0.92 1.82 -2.93
CA CYS A 316 -1.61 1.03 -3.94
C CYS A 316 -2.32 -0.15 -3.29
N VAL A 317 -3.25 -0.76 -4.00
CA VAL A 317 -3.87 -2.04 -3.62
C VAL A 317 -3.57 -3.10 -4.69
N CYS A 318 -3.13 -4.27 -4.26
CA CYS A 318 -2.82 -5.40 -5.14
C CYS A 318 -3.02 -6.71 -4.40
N ASP A 319 -3.70 -7.68 -5.01
CA ASP A 319 -3.94 -9.02 -4.45
C ASP A 319 -4.46 -8.99 -3.00
N HIS A 320 -5.45 -8.15 -2.74
CA HIS A 320 -6.09 -7.95 -1.42
C HIS A 320 -5.16 -7.43 -0.34
N VAL A 321 -4.07 -6.76 -0.71
CA VAL A 321 -3.21 -6.04 0.23
C VAL A 321 -3.16 -4.56 -0.16
N TYR A 322 -3.49 -3.71 0.79
CA TYR A 322 -3.29 -2.27 0.67
C TYR A 322 -1.92 -1.92 1.24
N TYR A 323 -1.07 -1.35 0.39
CA TYR A 323 0.28 -0.90 0.70
C TYR A 323 0.26 0.61 0.89
N LEU A 324 0.70 1.09 2.05
CA LEU A 324 0.74 2.50 2.39
C LEU A 324 2.14 2.89 2.86
N ALA A 325 2.83 3.72 2.09
CA ALA A 325 4.12 4.27 2.44
C ALA A 325 3.96 5.57 3.23
N LEU A 326 4.65 5.67 4.36
CA LEU A 326 4.58 6.79 5.29
C LEU A 326 5.96 7.22 5.78
N CYS A 327 6.05 8.49 6.14
CA CYS A 327 7.18 9.04 6.90
C CYS A 327 6.90 8.88 8.40
N VAL A 328 7.67 8.01 9.08
CA VAL A 328 7.49 7.66 10.50
C VAL A 328 8.80 7.87 11.25
N LYS A 329 8.77 8.63 12.33
CA LYS A 329 9.93 8.86 13.20
C LYS A 329 10.31 7.57 13.94
N GLU A 330 11.61 7.33 14.09
CA GLU A 330 12.12 6.28 14.99
C GLU A 330 12.39 6.85 16.40
N SER A 331 12.65 8.15 16.49
CA SER A 331 12.75 8.91 17.73
C SER A 331 12.05 10.26 17.61
N GLU A 332 11.74 10.91 18.75
CA GLU A 332 11.05 12.21 18.77
C GLU A 332 11.82 13.33 18.05
N ASN A 333 13.13 13.19 17.96
CA ASN A 333 14.02 14.20 17.37
C ASN A 333 14.36 13.94 15.88
N ASP A 334 13.83 12.89 15.28
CA ASP A 334 14.11 12.57 13.88
C ASP A 334 13.51 13.62 12.94
N VAL A 335 14.31 14.03 11.97
CA VAL A 335 13.89 14.90 10.87
C VAL A 335 13.96 14.09 9.60
N LEU A 336 12.84 13.45 9.24
CA LEU A 336 12.70 12.67 8.02
C LEU A 336 11.98 13.49 6.96
N VAL A 337 12.32 13.28 5.70
CA VAL A 337 11.70 13.96 4.55
C VAL A 337 11.01 12.97 3.61
N GLU A 338 11.30 11.67 3.74
CA GLU A 338 10.89 10.62 2.82
C GLU A 338 10.16 9.51 3.55
N ASN A 339 9.31 8.77 2.84
CA ASN A 339 8.66 7.60 3.39
C ASN A 339 9.71 6.52 3.71
N ASN A 340 9.74 6.05 4.94
CA ASN A 340 10.68 5.06 5.44
C ASN A 340 10.00 3.81 6.00
N VAL A 341 8.68 3.82 6.07
CA VAL A 341 7.85 2.70 6.54
C VAL A 341 6.77 2.41 5.51
N VAL A 342 6.56 1.14 5.20
CA VAL A 342 5.39 0.67 4.44
C VAL A 342 4.53 -0.18 5.37
N ILE A 343 3.27 0.18 5.47
CA ILE A 343 2.22 -0.60 6.12
C ILE A 343 1.58 -1.47 5.06
N GLU A 344 1.56 -2.78 5.28
CA GLU A 344 0.86 -3.76 4.47
C GLU A 344 -0.41 -4.19 5.22
N PHE A 345 -1.57 -3.86 4.71
CA PHE A 345 -2.86 -4.25 5.28
C PHE A 345 -3.52 -5.31 4.40
N ASP A 346 -3.62 -6.53 4.92
CA ASP A 346 -4.37 -7.62 4.29
C ASP A 346 -5.87 -7.34 4.45
N THR A 347 -6.53 -6.96 3.36
CA THR A 347 -7.94 -6.51 3.36
C THR A 347 -8.92 -7.63 3.64
N GLU A 348 -8.56 -8.88 3.37
CA GLU A 348 -9.40 -10.06 3.65
C GLU A 348 -9.27 -10.52 5.10
N ARG A 349 -8.06 -10.48 5.67
CA ARG A 349 -7.79 -10.95 7.04
C ARG A 349 -7.92 -9.85 8.09
N GLY A 350 -7.90 -8.58 7.67
CA GLY A 350 -7.90 -7.43 8.57
C GLY A 350 -6.64 -7.35 9.42
N THR A 351 -5.47 -7.69 8.88
CA THR A 351 -4.21 -7.75 9.62
C THR A 351 -3.14 -6.86 9.00
N PHE A 352 -2.25 -6.35 9.85
CA PHE A 352 -1.19 -5.44 9.46
C PHE A 352 0.18 -6.11 9.54
N MET A 353 1.05 -5.77 8.58
CA MET A 353 2.48 -6.03 8.63
C MET A 353 3.24 -4.72 8.34
N ILE A 354 4.50 -4.65 8.75
CA ILE A 354 5.32 -3.44 8.61
C ILE A 354 6.60 -3.77 7.85
N ARG A 355 6.92 -2.93 6.85
CA ARG A 355 8.20 -2.96 6.14
C ARG A 355 9.02 -1.73 6.47
N LYS A 356 10.32 -1.94 6.66
CA LYS A 356 11.32 -0.90 6.86
C LYS A 356 12.55 -1.12 5.99
N GLY A 357 13.36 -0.10 5.83
CA GLY A 357 14.60 -0.17 5.07
C GLY A 357 14.46 0.12 3.56
N ILE A 358 13.27 0.50 3.10
CA ILE A 358 13.02 1.01 1.75
C ILE A 358 12.38 2.40 1.84
N ARG A 359 12.74 3.29 0.92
CA ARG A 359 12.26 4.68 0.86
C ARG A 359 11.37 4.84 -0.36
N VAL A 360 10.11 4.44 -0.20
CA VAL A 360 9.15 4.49 -1.31
C VAL A 360 8.77 5.92 -1.63
N LYS A 361 8.90 6.33 -2.90
CA LYS A 361 8.37 7.58 -3.42
C LYS A 361 6.94 7.39 -3.92
N ASP A 362 6.75 6.48 -4.88
CA ASP A 362 5.44 6.18 -5.48
C ASP A 362 5.26 4.67 -5.62
N PHE A 363 4.00 4.21 -5.55
CA PHE A 363 3.59 2.84 -5.80
C PHE A 363 2.76 2.69 -7.07
N TYR A 364 2.89 1.55 -7.74
CA TYR A 364 2.13 1.20 -8.94
C TYR A 364 1.70 -0.27 -8.89
N ALA A 365 0.39 -0.53 -8.93
CA ALA A 365 -0.15 -1.89 -8.98
C ALA A 365 -0.50 -2.25 -10.43
N LEU A 366 0.28 -3.12 -11.06
CA LEU A 366 0.15 -3.44 -12.48
C LEU A 366 0.23 -4.95 -12.70
N GLY A 367 -0.80 -5.53 -13.31
CA GLY A 367 -0.82 -6.94 -13.68
C GLY A 367 -0.62 -7.91 -12.51
N GLY A 368 -1.24 -7.64 -11.35
CA GLY A 368 -1.10 -8.45 -10.14
C GLY A 368 0.27 -8.37 -9.48
N LYS A 369 1.03 -7.30 -9.74
CA LYS A 369 2.33 -7.05 -9.14
C LYS A 369 2.42 -5.61 -8.66
N VAL A 370 3.16 -5.42 -7.59
CA VAL A 370 3.45 -4.08 -7.05
C VAL A 370 4.82 -3.63 -7.52
N TYR A 371 4.86 -2.45 -8.07
CA TYR A 371 6.08 -1.74 -8.46
C TYR A 371 6.18 -0.44 -7.68
N PHE A 372 7.39 0.08 -7.52
CA PHE A 372 7.62 1.32 -6.80
C PHE A 372 8.89 2.01 -7.30
N THR A 373 8.99 3.30 -7.01
CA THR A 373 10.23 4.07 -7.11
C THR A 373 10.73 4.43 -5.72
N GLN A 374 12.03 4.66 -5.60
CA GLN A 374 12.63 5.16 -4.37
C GLN A 374 12.95 6.65 -4.50
N ALA A 375 12.93 7.37 -3.39
CA ALA A 375 13.21 8.80 -3.37
C ALA A 375 14.64 9.13 -3.80
N ASP A 376 15.61 8.28 -3.44
CA ASP A 376 17.03 8.41 -3.82
C ASP A 376 17.36 7.86 -5.22
N SER A 377 16.47 7.07 -5.82
CA SER A 377 16.62 6.50 -7.16
C SER A 377 15.30 6.56 -7.95
N PRO A 378 14.72 7.75 -8.17
CA PRO A 378 13.37 7.88 -8.71
C PRO A 378 13.25 7.52 -10.21
N TYR A 379 14.35 7.23 -10.88
CA TYR A 379 14.41 6.77 -12.26
C TYR A 379 14.46 5.25 -12.42
N GLU A 380 14.58 4.50 -11.31
CA GLU A 380 14.57 3.04 -11.29
C GLU A 380 13.19 2.52 -10.88
N ILE A 381 12.63 1.62 -11.69
CA ILE A 381 11.34 0.98 -11.39
C ILE A 381 11.62 -0.39 -10.80
N LEU A 382 11.29 -0.54 -9.54
CA LEU A 382 11.55 -1.72 -8.74
C LEU A 382 10.28 -2.54 -8.54
N ARG A 383 10.42 -3.86 -8.49
CA ARG A 383 9.37 -4.79 -8.07
C ARG A 383 9.41 -4.92 -6.55
N TYR A 384 8.28 -4.70 -5.93
CA TYR A 384 8.05 -4.94 -4.51
C TYR A 384 7.66 -6.41 -4.28
N ASN A 385 8.06 -6.97 -3.15
CA ASN A 385 7.70 -8.36 -2.79
C ASN A 385 8.08 -9.40 -3.87
N ASP A 386 9.29 -9.32 -4.42
CA ASP A 386 9.73 -10.31 -5.40
C ASP A 386 10.10 -11.64 -4.72
N PRO A 387 9.36 -12.75 -4.98
CA PRO A 387 9.65 -14.05 -4.38
C PRO A 387 11.05 -14.60 -4.68
N LYS A 388 11.71 -14.06 -5.70
CA LYS A 388 13.07 -14.45 -6.10
C LYS A 388 14.16 -13.65 -5.38
N SER A 389 13.80 -12.64 -4.61
CA SER A 389 14.74 -11.78 -3.89
C SER A 389 14.55 -11.90 -2.38
N GLY A 390 15.65 -12.15 -1.66
CA GLY A 390 15.72 -12.11 -0.18
C GLY A 390 16.38 -10.85 0.37
N SER A 391 16.57 -9.81 -0.46
CA SER A 391 17.28 -8.58 -0.09
C SER A 391 16.64 -7.35 -0.71
N TYR A 392 16.97 -6.16 -0.24
CA TYR A 392 16.59 -4.90 -0.85
C TYR A 392 17.68 -4.47 -1.85
N MET A 393 17.50 -4.83 -3.12
CA MET A 393 18.48 -4.56 -4.20
C MET A 393 19.90 -5.02 -3.86
N GLY A 394 20.03 -6.16 -3.19
CA GLY A 394 21.32 -6.72 -2.77
C GLY A 394 21.79 -6.25 -1.39
N GLU A 395 21.13 -5.29 -0.75
CA GLU A 395 21.41 -4.87 0.62
C GLU A 395 20.69 -5.79 1.63
N PRO A 396 21.27 -5.99 2.84
CA PRO A 396 20.65 -6.79 3.88
C PRO A 396 19.29 -6.25 4.29
N MET A 397 18.34 -7.15 4.47
CA MET A 397 17.02 -6.82 5.00
C MET A 397 16.97 -7.22 6.48
N HIS A 398 16.90 -6.23 7.38
CA HIS A 398 16.72 -6.49 8.80
C HIS A 398 15.31 -7.02 9.06
N SER A 399 15.18 -8.25 9.52
CA SER A 399 13.91 -8.89 9.85
C SER A 399 13.77 -9.06 11.36
N LEU A 400 12.62 -8.71 11.91
CA LEU A 400 12.37 -8.71 13.35
C LEU A 400 10.96 -9.20 13.67
N TRP A 401 10.87 -10.06 14.67
CA TRP A 401 9.63 -10.43 15.33
C TRP A 401 9.78 -10.25 16.84
N GLU A 402 8.86 -9.50 17.46
CA GLU A 402 8.79 -9.29 18.91
C GLU A 402 7.37 -9.54 19.41
N THR A 403 7.25 -10.32 20.47
CA THR A 403 5.97 -10.58 21.14
C THR A 403 5.53 -9.39 22.00
N PRO A 404 4.24 -9.26 22.33
CA PRO A 404 3.84 -8.39 23.43
C PRO A 404 4.41 -8.88 24.77
N TRP A 405 4.27 -8.06 25.82
CA TRP A 405 4.60 -8.47 27.18
C TRP A 405 3.71 -9.60 27.65
N MET A 406 4.32 -10.62 28.29
CA MET A 406 3.66 -11.80 28.82
C MET A 406 3.95 -11.90 30.31
N ASP A 407 2.91 -11.94 31.14
CA ASP A 407 3.01 -12.24 32.59
C ASP A 407 2.84 -13.73 32.89
N LEU A 408 2.31 -14.49 31.92
CA LEU A 408 2.07 -15.93 31.99
C LEU A 408 1.11 -16.35 33.12
N GLY A 409 0.27 -15.40 33.58
CA GLY A 409 -0.75 -15.64 34.59
C GLY A 409 -0.21 -15.98 35.98
N LYS A 410 1.08 -15.71 36.25
CA LYS A 410 1.73 -16.02 37.52
C LYS A 410 2.59 -14.87 38.04
N ALA A 411 2.45 -14.56 39.32
CA ALA A 411 3.21 -13.53 40.03
C ALA A 411 4.63 -13.97 40.45
N TYR A 412 5.11 -15.09 39.97
CA TYR A 412 6.46 -15.60 40.25
C TYR A 412 7.49 -15.10 39.27
N VAL A 413 8.73 -15.03 39.71
CA VAL A 413 9.87 -14.74 38.82
C VAL A 413 10.12 -15.95 37.93
N LYS A 414 10.07 -15.74 36.60
CA LYS A 414 10.39 -16.75 35.59
C LYS A 414 11.90 -16.71 35.33
N ARG A 415 12.52 -17.89 35.30
CA ARG A 415 13.98 -18.03 35.09
C ARG A 415 14.29 -19.16 34.12
N ASP A 416 15.53 -19.23 33.67
CA ASP A 416 16.07 -20.36 32.89
C ASP A 416 15.22 -20.77 31.69
N PHE A 417 14.98 -19.82 30.78
CA PHE A 417 14.12 -20.03 29.63
C PHE A 417 14.74 -21.04 28.67
N VAL A 418 13.94 -22.02 28.25
CA VAL A 418 14.26 -22.94 27.16
C VAL A 418 13.23 -22.78 26.06
N LEU A 419 13.68 -22.37 24.90
CA LEU A 419 12.86 -22.19 23.70
C LEU A 419 12.97 -23.43 22.84
N ARG A 420 11.84 -23.98 22.37
CA ARG A 420 11.78 -25.07 21.38
C ARG A 420 10.92 -24.62 20.22
N PHE A 421 11.44 -24.77 19.02
CA PHE A 421 10.73 -24.39 17.80
C PHE A 421 11.30 -25.10 16.59
N THR A 422 10.47 -25.27 15.58
CA THR A 422 10.88 -25.78 14.27
C THR A 422 11.12 -24.59 13.34
N ALA A 423 12.27 -24.55 12.68
CA ALA A 423 12.66 -23.44 11.81
C ALA A 423 13.53 -23.92 10.65
N ASP A 424 13.68 -23.08 9.64
CA ASP A 424 14.70 -23.22 8.60
C ASP A 424 15.24 -21.85 8.14
N ALA A 425 16.32 -21.89 7.37
CA ALA A 425 16.83 -20.78 6.57
C ALA A 425 16.53 -21.03 5.08
N ASP A 426 16.39 -19.94 4.30
CA ASP A 426 16.00 -20.08 2.88
C ASP A 426 17.07 -20.76 2.00
N MET A 427 18.28 -20.25 2.00
CA MET A 427 19.31 -20.70 1.04
C MET A 427 20.63 -21.12 1.70
N GLN A 428 20.99 -20.51 2.81
CA GLN A 428 22.25 -20.74 3.53
C GLN A 428 22.07 -20.59 5.03
N ASP A 429 23.04 -21.02 5.81
CA ASP A 429 23.05 -20.84 7.26
C ASP A 429 22.83 -19.35 7.61
N THR A 430 21.75 -19.09 8.34
CA THR A 430 21.30 -17.73 8.66
C THR A 430 21.43 -17.47 10.16
N PRO A 431 22.23 -16.50 10.59
CA PRO A 431 22.31 -16.12 11.99
C PRO A 431 21.01 -15.41 12.41
N VAL A 432 20.41 -15.90 13.49
CA VAL A 432 19.25 -15.28 14.14
C VAL A 432 19.60 -15.00 15.59
N GLU A 433 19.48 -13.75 15.99
CA GLU A 433 19.62 -13.33 17.38
C GLU A 433 18.27 -13.52 18.09
N ILE A 434 18.28 -14.26 19.17
CA ILE A 434 17.12 -14.51 20.03
C ILE A 434 17.35 -13.78 21.35
N THR A 435 16.45 -12.87 21.70
CA THR A 435 16.53 -12.07 22.92
C THR A 435 15.34 -12.37 23.81
N ILE A 436 15.61 -12.69 25.07
CA ILE A 436 14.62 -12.70 26.14
C ILE A 436 14.72 -11.38 26.88
N ILE A 437 13.69 -10.58 26.78
CA ILE A 437 13.54 -9.28 27.45
C ILE A 437 12.67 -9.49 28.68
N THR A 438 13.11 -9.04 29.84
CA THR A 438 12.33 -9.06 31.07
C THR A 438 12.21 -7.63 31.63
N ASP A 439 11.32 -7.45 32.62
CA ASP A 439 11.18 -6.20 33.37
C ASP A 439 12.48 -5.78 34.13
N ARG A 440 13.49 -6.65 34.20
CA ARG A 440 14.76 -6.40 34.88
C ARG A 440 15.94 -6.22 33.95
N ARG A 441 16.00 -7.00 32.86
CA ARG A 441 17.15 -7.01 31.93
C ARG A 441 16.81 -7.73 30.64
N GLU A 442 17.65 -7.59 29.63
CA GLU A 442 17.61 -8.39 28.41
C GLU A 442 18.84 -9.31 28.32
N LYS A 443 18.65 -10.46 27.73
CA LYS A 443 19.69 -11.44 27.43
C LYS A 443 19.46 -12.01 26.05
N LYS A 444 20.54 -12.09 25.26
CA LYS A 444 20.51 -12.51 23.88
C LYS A 444 21.45 -13.68 23.61
N LYS A 445 21.11 -14.42 22.58
CA LYS A 445 21.88 -15.54 22.08
C LYS A 445 21.69 -15.66 20.57
N THR A 446 22.79 -15.69 19.83
CA THR A 446 22.76 -15.94 18.39
C THR A 446 22.83 -17.44 18.12
N ILE A 447 22.01 -17.92 17.20
CA ILE A 447 22.03 -19.28 16.67
C ILE A 447 22.14 -19.23 15.15
N LEU A 448 22.58 -20.32 14.53
CA LEU A 448 22.58 -20.50 13.09
C LEU A 448 21.41 -21.39 12.70
N LEU A 449 20.44 -20.84 11.99
CA LEU A 449 19.40 -21.61 11.32
C LEU A 449 19.96 -22.17 10.02
N GLN A 450 19.73 -23.45 9.78
CA GLN A 450 20.23 -24.16 8.58
C GLN A 450 19.12 -24.31 7.55
N PRO A 451 19.44 -24.43 6.28
CA PRO A 451 18.49 -24.82 5.27
C PRO A 451 17.84 -26.18 5.56
N GLY A 452 16.54 -26.26 5.25
CA GLY A 452 15.72 -27.41 5.56
C GLY A 452 15.18 -27.42 7.00
N ARG A 453 13.92 -27.80 7.11
CA ARG A 453 13.15 -27.78 8.36
C ARG A 453 13.81 -28.61 9.47
N LYS A 454 14.17 -27.98 10.59
CA LYS A 454 14.85 -28.59 11.74
C LYS A 454 14.26 -28.09 13.06
N ASP A 455 14.40 -28.92 14.09
CA ASP A 455 14.02 -28.57 15.46
C ASP A 455 15.19 -27.94 16.22
N TYR A 456 14.93 -26.83 16.88
CA TYR A 456 15.91 -26.08 17.64
C TYR A 456 15.53 -26.04 19.12
N ARG A 457 16.54 -26.12 19.98
CA ARG A 457 16.44 -25.96 21.43
C ARG A 457 17.45 -24.93 21.90
N VAL A 458 16.97 -23.81 22.42
CA VAL A 458 17.82 -22.68 22.85
C VAL A 458 17.58 -22.39 24.32
N LYS A 459 18.65 -22.42 25.13
CA LYS A 459 18.60 -22.05 26.54
C LYS A 459 19.16 -20.65 26.72
N ILE A 460 18.40 -19.79 27.44
CA ILE A 460 18.76 -18.42 27.78
C ILE A 460 18.49 -18.19 29.27
N GLN A 461 19.54 -17.89 30.02
CA GLN A 461 19.44 -17.58 31.45
C GLN A 461 19.09 -16.11 31.63
N ASN A 462 17.86 -15.87 32.00
CA ASN A 462 17.34 -14.53 32.33
C ASN A 462 16.32 -14.68 33.49
N GLY A 463 15.84 -13.56 34.05
CA GLY A 463 14.84 -13.62 35.12
C GLY A 463 14.05 -12.33 35.25
N GLY A 464 12.74 -12.46 35.41
CA GLY A 464 11.80 -11.35 35.61
C GLY A 464 10.36 -11.81 35.80
N LEU A 465 9.48 -10.87 36.12
CA LEU A 465 8.03 -11.11 36.27
C LEU A 465 7.33 -11.13 34.93
N ARG A 466 7.71 -10.24 34.02
CA ARG A 466 7.19 -10.14 32.67
C ARG A 466 8.28 -10.49 31.66
N VAL A 467 7.88 -11.02 30.52
CA VAL A 467 8.77 -11.53 29.49
C VAL A 467 8.28 -11.12 28.12
N LYS A 468 9.22 -10.71 27.25
CA LYS A 468 9.03 -10.64 25.79
C LYS A 468 10.06 -11.55 25.11
N LEU A 469 9.70 -12.12 23.99
CA LEU A 469 10.60 -12.78 23.05
C LEU A 469 10.80 -11.89 21.85
N ARG A 470 12.07 -11.64 21.47
CA ARG A 470 12.45 -11.01 20.21
C ARG A 470 13.36 -11.96 19.42
N MET A 471 13.09 -12.07 18.13
CA MET A 471 13.94 -12.79 17.18
C MET A 471 14.23 -11.88 16.00
N GLU A 472 15.51 -11.72 15.66
CA GLU A 472 15.91 -10.80 14.59
C GLU A 472 17.11 -11.31 13.80
N SER A 473 17.21 -10.90 12.53
CA SER A 473 18.33 -11.19 11.66
C SER A 473 18.56 -10.04 10.69
N SER A 474 19.84 -9.77 10.40
CA SER A 474 20.28 -8.86 9.34
C SER A 474 21.12 -9.60 8.29
N ALA A 475 20.83 -10.88 8.08
CA ALA A 475 21.57 -11.69 7.12
C ALA A 475 21.32 -11.20 5.68
N LYS A 476 22.41 -11.10 4.91
CA LYS A 476 22.35 -10.73 3.51
C LYS A 476 21.87 -11.94 2.69
N ALA A 477 20.85 -11.73 1.87
CA ALA A 477 20.36 -12.69 0.87
C ALA A 477 19.81 -14.03 1.40
N SER A 478 19.53 -14.17 2.70
CA SER A 478 18.92 -15.38 3.25
C SER A 478 17.91 -15.04 4.34
N GLY A 479 16.65 -15.36 4.10
CA GLY A 479 15.57 -15.26 5.06
C GLY A 479 15.54 -16.46 6.04
N TRP A 480 14.68 -16.36 7.04
CA TRP A 480 14.40 -17.43 8.00
C TRP A 480 12.90 -17.62 8.21
N ARG A 481 12.53 -18.80 8.68
CA ARG A 481 11.12 -19.20 8.90
C ARG A 481 10.95 -19.95 10.20
N ILE A 482 9.81 -19.78 10.85
CA ILE A 482 9.35 -20.52 12.03
C ILE A 482 7.99 -21.17 11.71
N TYR A 483 7.86 -22.44 12.10
CA TYR A 483 6.66 -23.23 11.90
C TYR A 483 5.92 -23.46 13.22
N GLY A 484 4.63 -23.11 13.28
CA GLY A 484 3.78 -23.41 14.44
C GLY A 484 4.05 -22.59 15.70
N GLY A 485 5.01 -21.64 15.65
CA GLY A 485 5.36 -20.79 16.79
C GLY A 485 6.49 -21.35 17.65
N VAL A 486 6.58 -20.87 18.91
CA VAL A 486 7.68 -21.18 19.84
C VAL A 486 7.11 -21.69 21.16
N GLN A 487 7.51 -22.89 21.59
CA GLN A 487 7.27 -23.38 22.93
C GLN A 487 8.32 -22.81 23.88
N VAL A 488 7.89 -22.23 25.00
CA VAL A 488 8.75 -21.67 26.04
C VAL A 488 8.55 -22.44 27.34
N GLU A 489 9.65 -23.00 27.84
CA GLU A 489 9.72 -23.65 29.17
C GLU A 489 10.52 -22.71 30.09
N TYR A 490 10.15 -22.63 31.38
CA TYR A 490 10.83 -21.80 32.37
C TYR A 490 10.71 -22.38 33.75
N SER A 491 11.68 -22.09 34.62
CA SER A 491 11.58 -22.35 36.05
C SER A 491 10.91 -21.15 36.76
N LEU A 492 10.27 -21.42 37.92
CA LEU A 492 9.60 -20.42 38.74
C LEU A 492 10.29 -20.32 40.09
N ASP A 493 10.59 -19.11 40.53
CA ASP A 493 11.00 -18.82 41.91
C ASP A 493 9.89 -18.04 42.62
N GLU A 494 9.68 -18.33 43.87
CA GLU A 494 8.83 -17.48 44.73
C GLU A 494 9.49 -16.10 44.88
N VAL A 495 8.65 -15.05 44.88
CA VAL A 495 9.09 -13.66 45.03
C VAL A 495 9.42 -13.39 46.50
#